data_21a57ce8522f9f0131751c52492524a2
#
_entry.id   21a57ce8522f9f0131751c52492524a2
#
_cell.length_a   1.000
_cell.length_b   1.000
_cell.length_c   1.000
_cell.angle_alpha   90.00
_cell.angle_beta   90.00
_cell.angle_gamma   90.00
#
_symmetry.space_group_name_H-M   'P 1'
#
loop_
_entity.id
_entity.type
_entity.pdbx_description
1 polymer ?
#
loop_
_entity_poly.entity_id
_entity_poly.type
_entity_poly.pdbx_seq_one_letter_code
_entity_poly.pdbx_strand_id
1 'polypeptide(L)'
;AINVRHLGFQQLKQQGEAVIDPVSRLLKDENPYIQARAIWLLAQLGQKGMEATAALLKSDDEITRATAFRSLRIVVPDVMPYAVQLQNDPSAFVRREMAVALRDLPFEKTKPVLMELVKQYDGEDMWYLNALGDAMFGHEAEVYPEIKQLLASDKTPVEWNKKMSM
;
A
#
# COMPACT_ATOMS: atom_id res chain seq x y z
N ALA A 1 -12.61 -22.07 -14.05
CA ALA A 1 -12.92 -22.57 -12.70
C ALA A 1 -11.86 -22.10 -11.71
N ILE A 2 -12.24 -21.78 -10.47
CA ILE A 2 -11.35 -21.26 -9.42
C ILE A 2 -10.21 -22.26 -9.13
N ASN A 3 -10.54 -23.55 -9.05
CA ASN A 3 -9.58 -24.61 -8.76
C ASN A 3 -8.46 -24.74 -9.81
N VAL A 4 -8.80 -24.61 -11.10
CA VAL A 4 -7.80 -24.68 -12.17
C VAL A 4 -6.82 -23.50 -12.09
N ARG A 5 -7.34 -22.30 -11.80
CA ARG A 5 -6.49 -21.10 -11.62
C ARG A 5 -5.58 -21.22 -10.41
N HIS A 6 -6.09 -21.75 -9.31
CA HIS A 6 -5.29 -22.01 -8.11
C HIS A 6 -4.17 -23.00 -8.37
N LEU A 7 -4.50 -24.16 -8.99
CA LEU A 7 -3.51 -25.19 -9.33
C LEU A 7 -2.44 -24.62 -10.29
N GLY A 8 -2.84 -23.89 -11.33
CA GLY A 8 -1.89 -23.24 -12.25
C GLY A 8 -0.95 -22.28 -11.53
N PHE A 9 -1.50 -21.45 -10.61
CA PHE A 9 -0.70 -20.54 -9.80
C PHE A 9 0.33 -21.30 -8.94
N GLN A 10 -0.08 -22.37 -8.27
CA GLN A 10 0.81 -23.17 -7.44
C GLN A 10 1.91 -23.88 -8.27
N GLN A 11 1.56 -24.38 -9.44
CA GLN A 11 2.54 -25.02 -10.35
C GLN A 11 3.59 -23.99 -10.83
N LEU A 12 3.18 -22.78 -11.23
CA LEU A 12 4.11 -21.74 -11.63
C LEU A 12 4.98 -21.28 -10.46
N LYS A 13 4.41 -21.13 -9.27
CA LYS A 13 5.18 -20.80 -8.06
C LYS A 13 6.25 -21.86 -7.76
N GLN A 14 5.96 -23.16 -7.93
CA GLN A 14 6.93 -24.24 -7.74
C GLN A 14 8.11 -24.17 -8.73
N GLN A 15 7.92 -23.60 -9.92
CA GLN A 15 8.99 -23.40 -10.89
C GLN A 15 9.95 -22.26 -10.52
N GLY A 16 9.55 -21.41 -9.56
CA GLY A 16 10.39 -20.35 -9.02
C GLY A 16 10.84 -19.34 -10.06
N GLU A 17 12.10 -18.94 -9.99
CA GLU A 17 12.66 -17.88 -10.85
C GLU A 17 12.66 -18.21 -12.35
N ALA A 18 12.56 -19.48 -12.74
CA ALA A 18 12.55 -19.89 -14.15
C ALA A 18 11.38 -19.33 -14.95
N VAL A 19 10.29 -18.96 -14.30
CA VAL A 19 9.10 -18.42 -14.96
C VAL A 19 8.93 -16.90 -14.82
N ILE A 20 9.92 -16.20 -14.30
CA ILE A 20 9.85 -14.72 -14.14
C ILE A 20 9.62 -14.04 -15.50
N ASP A 21 10.38 -14.37 -16.52
CA ASP A 21 10.26 -13.75 -17.85
C ASP A 21 8.89 -13.95 -18.49
N PRO A 22 8.36 -15.19 -18.61
CA PRO A 22 7.03 -15.38 -19.16
C PRO A 22 5.93 -14.71 -18.30
N VAL A 23 6.04 -14.69 -16.97
CA VAL A 23 5.08 -14.04 -16.10
C VAL A 23 5.16 -12.52 -16.25
N SER A 24 6.35 -11.95 -16.37
CA SER A 24 6.56 -10.51 -16.57
C SER A 24 5.93 -9.99 -17.87
N ARG A 25 5.82 -10.82 -18.92
CA ARG A 25 5.11 -10.44 -20.14
C ARG A 25 3.63 -10.19 -19.91
N LEU A 26 3.03 -10.89 -18.94
CA LEU A 26 1.61 -10.74 -18.57
C LEU A 26 1.31 -9.40 -17.87
N LEU A 27 2.32 -8.66 -17.44
CA LEU A 27 2.15 -7.29 -16.93
C LEU A 27 1.65 -6.32 -18.00
N LYS A 28 1.75 -6.69 -19.28
CA LYS A 28 1.28 -5.92 -20.44
C LYS A 28 0.02 -6.52 -21.09
N ASP A 29 -0.62 -7.48 -20.43
CA ASP A 29 -1.87 -8.08 -20.92
C ASP A 29 -2.98 -7.02 -20.92
N GLU A 30 -3.87 -7.07 -21.91
CA GLU A 30 -5.02 -6.14 -22.01
C GLU A 30 -6.01 -6.33 -20.85
N ASN A 31 -6.02 -7.51 -20.22
CA ASN A 31 -6.90 -7.83 -19.11
C ASN A 31 -6.25 -7.45 -17.76
N PRO A 32 -6.77 -6.45 -17.04
CA PRO A 32 -6.20 -5.98 -15.78
C PRO A 32 -6.19 -7.06 -14.68
N TYR A 33 -7.08 -8.04 -14.75
CA TYR A 33 -7.07 -9.16 -13.81
C TYR A 33 -5.92 -10.13 -14.06
N ILE A 34 -5.45 -10.26 -15.30
CA ILE A 34 -4.26 -11.05 -15.64
C ILE A 34 -3.01 -10.30 -15.17
N GLN A 35 -2.93 -9.00 -15.42
CA GLN A 35 -1.83 -8.15 -14.92
C GLN A 35 -1.70 -8.27 -13.38
N ALA A 36 -2.80 -8.07 -12.65
CA ALA A 36 -2.80 -8.17 -11.20
C ALA A 36 -2.32 -9.54 -10.69
N ARG A 37 -2.78 -10.63 -11.34
CA ARG A 37 -2.32 -11.99 -10.98
C ARG A 37 -0.85 -12.21 -11.29
N ALA A 38 -0.33 -11.63 -12.37
CA ALA A 38 1.09 -11.69 -12.70
C ALA A 38 1.93 -11.02 -11.60
N ILE A 39 1.51 -9.84 -11.10
CA ILE A 39 2.16 -9.17 -9.97
C ILE A 39 2.17 -10.04 -8.71
N TRP A 40 1.02 -10.63 -8.35
CA TRP A 40 0.90 -11.52 -7.21
C TRP A 40 1.78 -12.78 -7.33
N LEU A 41 1.93 -13.31 -8.53
CA LEU A 41 2.78 -14.47 -8.78
C LEU A 41 4.26 -14.07 -8.73
N LEU A 42 4.66 -12.98 -9.40
CA LEU A 42 6.04 -12.48 -9.40
C LEU A 42 6.59 -12.33 -7.99
N ALA A 43 5.84 -11.71 -7.09
CA ALA A 43 6.26 -11.53 -5.70
C ALA A 43 6.61 -12.86 -4.99
N GLN A 44 6.11 -13.99 -5.48
CA GLN A 44 6.29 -15.33 -4.89
C GLN A 44 7.30 -16.22 -5.63
N LEU A 45 8.01 -15.67 -6.64
CA LEU A 45 8.98 -16.41 -7.45
C LEU A 45 10.43 -16.27 -6.94
N GLY A 46 10.63 -16.13 -5.64
CA GLY A 46 11.96 -15.98 -5.04
C GLY A 46 12.46 -14.54 -5.03
N GLN A 47 13.75 -14.38 -4.75
CA GLN A 47 14.36 -13.05 -4.56
C GLN A 47 14.22 -12.16 -5.80
N LYS A 48 14.52 -12.67 -6.98
CA LYS A 48 14.40 -11.90 -8.23
C LYS A 48 12.95 -11.53 -8.56
N GLY A 49 11.99 -12.39 -8.21
CA GLY A 49 10.58 -12.10 -8.33
C GLY A 49 10.14 -10.96 -7.42
N MET A 50 10.60 -10.94 -6.17
CA MET A 50 10.37 -9.82 -5.24
C MET A 50 10.98 -8.52 -5.75
N GLU A 51 12.22 -8.54 -6.27
CA GLU A 51 12.88 -7.38 -6.87
C GLU A 51 12.13 -6.85 -8.10
N ALA A 52 11.68 -7.74 -8.98
CA ALA A 52 10.84 -7.37 -10.12
C ALA A 52 9.51 -6.74 -9.68
N THR A 53 8.88 -7.26 -8.61
CA THR A 53 7.67 -6.68 -8.03
C THR A 53 7.94 -5.33 -7.39
N ALA A 54 9.06 -5.17 -6.68
CA ALA A 54 9.45 -3.90 -6.07
C ALA A 54 9.71 -2.80 -7.12
N ALA A 55 10.21 -3.15 -8.30
CA ALA A 55 10.36 -2.20 -9.40
C ALA A 55 9.02 -1.60 -9.85
N LEU A 56 7.91 -2.36 -9.72
CA LEU A 56 6.56 -1.91 -10.09
C LEU A 56 5.99 -0.83 -9.14
N LEU A 57 6.59 -0.61 -7.98
CA LEU A 57 6.25 0.52 -7.10
C LEU A 57 6.55 1.89 -7.74
N LYS A 58 7.26 1.93 -8.85
CA LYS A 58 7.56 3.13 -9.65
C LYS A 58 6.71 3.24 -10.92
N SER A 59 5.72 2.37 -11.09
CA SER A 59 4.81 2.42 -12.26
C SER A 59 4.01 3.72 -12.26
N ASP A 60 3.71 4.23 -13.47
CA ASP A 60 2.80 5.37 -13.63
C ASP A 60 1.36 5.01 -13.23
N ASP A 61 0.98 3.74 -13.37
CA ASP A 61 -0.34 3.23 -13.00
C ASP A 61 -0.47 2.97 -11.48
N GLU A 62 -1.40 3.67 -10.83
CA GLU A 62 -1.64 3.55 -9.39
C GLU A 62 -2.12 2.16 -8.95
N ILE A 63 -2.90 1.46 -9.82
CA ILE A 63 -3.38 0.12 -9.52
C ILE A 63 -2.22 -0.87 -9.49
N THR A 64 -1.27 -0.72 -10.41
CA THR A 64 -0.03 -1.49 -10.43
C THR A 64 0.80 -1.25 -9.18
N ARG A 65 1.01 0.02 -8.76
CA ARG A 65 1.76 0.35 -7.54
C ARG A 65 1.10 -0.24 -6.30
N ALA A 66 -0.22 -0.05 -6.15
CA ALA A 66 -0.97 -0.60 -5.02
C ALA A 66 -0.93 -2.14 -4.98
N THR A 67 -1.09 -2.79 -6.14
CA THR A 67 -1.06 -4.26 -6.24
C THR A 67 0.33 -4.81 -5.91
N ALA A 68 1.39 -4.16 -6.40
CA ALA A 68 2.77 -4.53 -6.08
C ALA A 68 3.04 -4.39 -4.57
N PHE A 69 2.63 -3.29 -3.95
CA PHE A 69 2.78 -3.09 -2.51
C PHE A 69 2.04 -4.16 -1.69
N ARG A 70 0.78 -4.45 -2.04
CA ARG A 70 -0.01 -5.54 -1.41
C ARG A 70 0.67 -6.90 -1.54
N SER A 71 1.26 -7.18 -2.71
CA SER A 71 1.93 -8.46 -2.96
C SER A 71 3.22 -8.59 -2.16
N LEU A 72 4.01 -7.51 -2.09
CA LEU A 72 5.25 -7.46 -1.31
C LEU A 72 4.99 -7.64 0.18
N ARG A 73 3.97 -6.97 0.74
CA ARG A 73 3.59 -7.08 2.14
C ARG A 73 3.46 -8.53 2.64
N ILE A 74 3.04 -9.44 1.76
CA ILE A 74 2.79 -10.85 2.14
C ILE A 74 4.06 -11.70 2.09
N VAL A 75 5.06 -11.30 1.30
CA VAL A 75 6.23 -12.14 1.03
C VAL A 75 7.51 -11.62 1.69
N VAL A 76 7.60 -10.31 1.97
CA VAL A 76 8.78 -9.74 2.60
C VAL A 76 8.70 -9.80 4.13
N PRO A 77 9.85 -10.00 4.82
CA PRO A 77 9.88 -10.00 6.29
C PRO A 77 9.60 -8.60 6.88
N ASP A 78 9.94 -7.54 6.15
CA ASP A 78 9.71 -6.15 6.55
C ASP A 78 9.23 -5.32 5.35
N VAL A 79 8.03 -4.80 5.43
CA VAL A 79 7.44 -3.96 4.38
C VAL A 79 7.78 -2.48 4.54
N MET A 80 8.34 -2.07 5.68
CA MET A 80 8.59 -0.65 5.99
C MET A 80 9.45 0.08 4.94
N PRO A 81 10.53 -0.50 4.36
CA PRO A 81 11.28 0.19 3.31
C PRO A 81 10.42 0.59 2.10
N TYR A 82 9.47 -0.25 1.72
CA TYR A 82 8.53 0.02 0.62
C TYR A 82 7.46 1.03 1.01
N ALA A 83 7.02 1.00 2.27
CA ALA A 83 6.10 2.00 2.81
C ALA A 83 6.73 3.39 2.82
N VAL A 84 7.97 3.53 3.27
CA VAL A 84 8.73 4.79 3.21
C VAL A 84 8.88 5.30 1.78
N GLN A 85 9.12 4.40 0.81
CA GLN A 85 9.21 4.77 -0.61
C GLN A 85 7.90 5.37 -1.13
N LEU A 86 6.75 4.85 -0.70
CA LEU A 86 5.43 5.23 -1.20
C LEU A 86 4.70 6.25 -0.32
N GLN A 87 5.26 6.67 0.83
CA GLN A 87 4.56 7.55 1.78
C GLN A 87 4.06 8.87 1.15
N ASN A 88 4.73 9.33 0.07
CA ASN A 88 4.37 10.51 -0.69
C ASN A 88 3.79 10.20 -2.07
N ASP A 89 3.18 9.02 -2.24
CA ASP A 89 2.55 8.64 -3.50
C ASP A 89 1.45 9.66 -3.88
N PRO A 90 1.39 10.12 -5.13
CA PRO A 90 0.38 11.09 -5.57
C PRO A 90 -1.04 10.56 -5.44
N SER A 91 -1.24 9.23 -5.50
CA SER A 91 -2.55 8.60 -5.40
C SER A 91 -3.00 8.41 -3.96
N ALA A 92 -4.14 8.99 -3.58
CA ALA A 92 -4.81 8.73 -2.31
C ALA A 92 -5.16 7.25 -2.14
N PHE A 93 -5.48 6.56 -3.25
CA PHE A 93 -5.73 5.11 -3.24
C PHE A 93 -4.51 4.32 -2.80
N VAL A 94 -3.31 4.61 -3.32
CA VAL A 94 -2.06 3.95 -2.91
C VAL A 94 -1.76 4.24 -1.44
N ARG A 95 -1.87 5.50 -1.01
CA ARG A 95 -1.64 5.89 0.38
C ARG A 95 -2.61 5.21 1.35
N ARG A 96 -3.89 5.07 0.98
CA ARG A 96 -4.88 4.31 1.74
C ARG A 96 -4.48 2.84 1.91
N GLU A 97 -4.04 2.18 0.84
CA GLU A 97 -3.55 0.81 0.90
C GLU A 97 -2.37 0.63 1.84
N MET A 98 -1.51 1.65 1.91
CA MET A 98 -0.41 1.66 2.87
C MET A 98 -0.91 1.75 4.31
N ALA A 99 -1.84 2.67 4.61
CA ALA A 99 -2.41 2.80 5.94
C ALA A 99 -3.02 1.47 6.42
N VAL A 100 -3.80 0.80 5.56
CA VAL A 100 -4.35 -0.55 5.84
C VAL A 100 -3.24 -1.58 6.14
N ALA A 101 -2.13 -1.53 5.39
CA ALA A 101 -1.03 -2.46 5.60
C ALA A 101 -0.27 -2.21 6.89
N LEU A 102 -0.11 -0.95 7.27
CA LEU A 102 0.67 -0.54 8.45
C LEU A 102 -0.06 -0.84 9.76
N ARG A 103 -1.38 -0.98 9.75
CA ARG A 103 -2.19 -1.35 10.91
C ARG A 103 -1.70 -2.60 11.65
N ASP A 104 -1.21 -3.58 10.91
CA ASP A 104 -0.82 -4.89 11.45
C ASP A 104 0.64 -4.92 11.95
N LEU A 105 1.32 -3.79 11.96
CA LEU A 105 2.72 -3.65 12.39
C LEU A 105 2.83 -2.88 13.71
N PRO A 106 3.94 -3.03 14.46
CA PRO A 106 4.16 -2.25 15.68
C PRO A 106 4.06 -0.75 15.42
N PHE A 107 3.20 -0.07 16.17
CA PHE A 107 2.87 1.34 15.98
C PHE A 107 4.11 2.25 16.00
N GLU A 108 5.05 2.01 16.90
CA GLU A 108 6.31 2.77 17.01
C GLU A 108 7.11 2.80 15.70
N LYS A 109 7.03 1.72 14.89
CA LYS A 109 7.69 1.65 13.58
C LYS A 109 6.91 2.39 12.50
N THR A 110 5.57 2.33 12.59
CA THR A 110 4.69 2.83 11.52
C THR A 110 4.32 4.30 11.71
N LYS A 111 4.34 4.81 12.95
CA LYS A 111 3.96 6.18 13.28
C LYS A 111 4.56 7.24 12.36
N PRO A 112 5.87 7.25 12.06
CA PRO A 112 6.44 8.29 11.18
C PRO A 112 5.79 8.31 9.79
N VAL A 113 5.55 7.14 9.19
CA VAL A 113 4.90 7.02 7.88
C VAL A 113 3.43 7.40 7.98
N LEU A 114 2.72 6.95 9.01
CA LEU A 114 1.30 7.29 9.23
C LEU A 114 1.12 8.81 9.37
N MET A 115 2.01 9.51 10.07
CA MET A 115 1.95 10.96 10.20
C MET A 115 2.19 11.68 8.84
N GLU A 116 3.05 11.14 7.96
CA GLU A 116 3.18 11.66 6.59
C GLU A 116 1.89 11.43 5.77
N LEU A 117 1.24 10.29 5.94
CA LEU A 117 -0.04 10.01 5.30
C LEU A 117 -1.14 10.97 5.80
N VAL A 118 -1.18 11.28 7.10
CA VAL A 118 -2.12 12.25 7.68
C VAL A 118 -1.96 13.62 7.04
N LYS A 119 -0.74 14.12 6.86
CA LYS A 119 -0.48 15.43 6.23
C LYS A 119 -1.08 15.54 4.83
N GLN A 120 -1.16 14.43 4.11
CA GLN A 120 -1.62 14.38 2.73
C GLN A 120 -3.12 14.06 2.60
N TYR A 121 -3.82 13.90 3.71
CA TYR A 121 -5.26 13.72 3.67
C TYR A 121 -5.95 15.03 3.25
N ASP A 122 -6.78 14.96 2.20
CA ASP A 122 -7.44 16.11 1.58
C ASP A 122 -8.76 16.52 2.25
N GLY A 123 -9.27 15.66 3.14
CA GLY A 123 -10.56 15.87 3.80
C GLY A 123 -11.77 15.32 3.03
N GLU A 124 -11.58 14.62 1.92
CA GLU A 124 -12.66 14.14 1.05
C GLU A 124 -12.83 12.61 1.08
N ASP A 125 -11.72 11.85 1.07
CA ASP A 125 -11.80 10.38 1.00
C ASP A 125 -12.06 9.77 2.39
N MET A 126 -13.33 9.43 2.66
CA MET A 126 -13.75 8.76 3.89
C MET A 126 -13.06 7.40 4.11
N TRP A 127 -12.75 6.67 3.04
CA TRP A 127 -12.07 5.38 3.16
C TRP A 127 -10.61 5.56 3.55
N TYR A 128 -9.98 6.64 3.08
CA TYR A 128 -8.62 6.98 3.51
C TYR A 128 -8.60 7.37 4.98
N LEU A 129 -9.58 8.18 5.42
CA LEU A 129 -9.73 8.54 6.83
C LEU A 129 -9.89 7.30 7.72
N ASN A 130 -10.81 6.40 7.35
CA ASN A 130 -11.05 5.17 8.11
C ASN A 130 -9.77 4.31 8.19
N ALA A 131 -9.02 4.19 7.09
CA ALA A 131 -7.76 3.46 7.07
C ALA A 131 -6.71 4.06 8.01
N LEU A 132 -6.62 5.38 8.09
CA LEU A 132 -5.76 6.08 9.06
C LEU A 132 -6.22 5.83 10.49
N GLY A 133 -7.53 5.93 10.76
CA GLY A 133 -8.10 5.65 12.07
C GLY A 133 -7.83 4.22 12.53
N ASP A 134 -8.06 3.24 11.65
CA ASP A 134 -7.77 1.83 11.93
C ASP A 134 -6.29 1.58 12.21
N ALA A 135 -5.39 2.25 11.48
CA ALA A 135 -3.94 2.10 11.65
C ALA A 135 -3.42 2.72 12.95
N MET A 136 -4.15 3.69 13.50
CA MET A 136 -3.80 4.40 14.74
C MET A 136 -4.67 3.96 15.94
N PHE A 137 -5.50 2.95 15.76
CA PHE A 137 -6.42 2.46 16.80
C PHE A 137 -5.68 2.09 18.08
N GLY A 138 -6.17 2.61 19.20
CA GLY A 138 -5.56 2.43 20.53
C GLY A 138 -4.41 3.40 20.86
N HIS A 139 -4.02 4.26 19.93
CA HIS A 139 -2.97 5.28 20.08
C HIS A 139 -3.50 6.71 19.94
N GLU A 140 -4.84 6.91 20.00
CA GLU A 140 -5.51 8.18 19.75
C GLU A 140 -5.01 9.29 20.69
N ALA A 141 -4.86 8.98 21.98
CA ALA A 141 -4.38 9.96 22.96
C ALA A 141 -2.95 10.43 22.68
N GLU A 142 -2.12 9.57 22.08
CA GLU A 142 -0.74 9.90 21.69
C GLU A 142 -0.70 10.75 20.42
N VAL A 143 -1.46 10.36 19.39
CA VAL A 143 -1.38 10.99 18.06
C VAL A 143 -2.21 12.27 17.95
N TYR A 144 -3.29 12.41 18.73
CA TYR A 144 -4.22 13.53 18.62
C TYR A 144 -3.56 14.92 18.73
N PRO A 145 -2.68 15.20 19.72
CA PRO A 145 -2.01 16.48 19.82
C PRO A 145 -1.15 16.79 18.59
N GLU A 146 -0.46 15.79 18.05
CA GLU A 146 0.40 15.90 16.88
C GLU A 146 -0.43 16.15 15.60
N ILE A 147 -1.49 15.36 15.40
CA ILE A 147 -2.42 15.52 14.27
C ILE A 147 -3.07 16.92 14.32
N LYS A 148 -3.52 17.34 15.50
CA LYS A 148 -4.10 18.68 15.68
C LYS A 148 -3.12 19.77 15.27
N GLN A 149 -1.85 19.64 15.63
CA GLN A 149 -0.82 20.61 15.24
C GLN A 149 -0.54 20.57 13.73
N LEU A 150 -0.47 19.38 13.13
CA LEU A 150 -0.23 19.20 11.69
C LEU A 150 -1.34 19.76 10.82
N LEU A 151 -2.59 19.61 11.27
CA LEU A 151 -3.78 20.05 10.53
C LEU A 151 -4.26 21.45 10.94
N ALA A 152 -3.70 22.02 12.02
CA ALA A 152 -4.01 23.38 12.43
C ALA A 152 -3.64 24.34 11.29
N SER A 153 -4.64 25.04 10.76
CA SER A 153 -4.39 26.25 9.98
C SER A 153 -4.19 27.41 10.95
N ASP A 154 -3.49 28.46 10.56
CA ASP A 154 -3.36 29.73 11.32
C ASP A 154 -4.72 30.44 11.53
N LYS A 155 -5.79 29.79 11.16
CA LYS A 155 -7.16 30.27 11.23
C LYS A 155 -7.83 29.87 12.54
N THR A 156 -8.73 30.75 12.98
CA THR A 156 -9.50 30.58 14.22
C THR A 156 -10.31 29.24 14.23
N PRO A 157 -10.70 28.72 15.42
CA PRO A 157 -11.50 27.49 15.52
C PRO A 157 -12.80 27.51 14.71
N VAL A 158 -13.32 28.66 14.35
CA VAL A 158 -14.52 28.85 13.53
C VAL A 158 -14.27 28.48 12.05
N GLU A 159 -13.02 28.45 11.64
CA GLU A 159 -12.62 28.15 10.26
C GLU A 159 -11.98 26.76 10.13
N TRP A 160 -12.39 25.82 10.95
CA TRP A 160 -11.95 24.43 10.83
C TRP A 160 -12.28 23.92 9.43
N ASN A 161 -11.24 23.49 8.71
CA ASN A 161 -11.44 22.85 7.42
C ASN A 161 -11.99 21.43 7.61
N LYS A 162 -12.45 20.80 6.53
CA LYS A 162 -12.97 19.43 6.55
C LYS A 162 -12.03 18.42 7.24
N LYS A 163 -10.72 18.64 7.17
CA LYS A 163 -9.72 17.75 7.80
C LYS A 163 -9.80 17.75 9.32
N MET A 164 -10.27 18.84 9.91
CA MET A 164 -10.32 19.01 11.38
C MET A 164 -11.68 18.70 11.97
N SER A 165 -12.70 18.53 11.15
CA SER A 165 -14.07 18.22 11.58
C SER A 165 -14.33 16.72 11.74
N MET A 166 -13.29 15.91 11.77
CA MET A 166 -13.33 14.46 11.88
C MET A 166 -13.17 13.96 13.30
#